data_b0273fcd3513d4a64b4696317fe616b1
#
_entry.id   b0273fcd3513d4a64b4696317fe616b1
#
_cell.length_a   1.000
_cell.length_b   1.000
_cell.length_c   1.000
_cell.angle_alpha   90.00
_cell.angle_beta   90.00
_cell.angle_gamma   90.00
#
_symmetry.space_group_name_H-M   'P 1'
#
loop_
_entity.id
_entity.type
_entity.pdbx_description
1 polymer ?
#
loop_
_entity_poly.entity_id
_entity_poly.type
_entity_poly.pdbx_seq_one_letter_code
_entity_poly.pdbx_strand_id
1 'polypeptide(L)'
;MEYSVTVTSSIEYPKNMSFVIFLAKCPLRCPYCSNSEILEEGTEISLEEIYENIDDSAMFMDAVVVSGGEPLVQFEDVIEIFKYVREIGLKTKLDTSGVYPDRLQKILDLGLVDYVAMDVKAPFDKYKEVINADIGQKVKESMEIINKYEDITLECRTTYCPKLLTEEDLFTIVDEVECDLYTIQQFRNRCVLDESLAEAEEPNPHDMEDIAKRIKEAYPNQKINVKTAEFGQKSI
;
A
#
# COMPACT_ATOMS: atom_id res chain seq x y z
N MET A 1 -10.50 -17.54 5.45
CA MET A 1 -10.30 -16.14 4.99
C MET A 1 -10.86 -15.92 3.59
N GLU A 2 -11.00 -14.68 3.15
CA GLU A 2 -11.44 -14.35 1.80
C GLU A 2 -10.33 -13.60 1.05
N TYR A 3 -9.99 -14.07 -0.14
CA TYR A 3 -8.95 -13.47 -0.98
C TYR A 3 -9.47 -13.22 -2.41
N SER A 4 -8.71 -12.49 -3.21
CA SER A 4 -8.96 -12.30 -4.63
C SER A 4 -8.05 -13.18 -5.46
N VAL A 5 -6.75 -12.95 -5.33
CA VAL A 5 -5.73 -13.60 -6.15
C VAL A 5 -4.39 -13.64 -5.40
N THR A 6 -3.55 -14.58 -5.79
CA THR A 6 -2.14 -14.59 -5.44
C THR A 6 -1.30 -14.40 -6.70
N VAL A 7 -0.23 -13.63 -6.62
CA VAL A 7 0.68 -13.38 -7.75
C VAL A 7 2.13 -13.35 -7.29
N THR A 8 3.06 -13.63 -8.20
CA THR A 8 4.49 -13.38 -7.97
C THR A 8 4.88 -12.03 -8.55
N SER A 9 5.68 -11.26 -7.81
CA SER A 9 6.05 -9.91 -8.19
C SER A 9 7.49 -9.57 -7.81
N SER A 10 8.19 -8.85 -8.69
CA SER A 10 9.49 -8.23 -8.42
C SER A 10 9.38 -6.74 -8.09
N ILE A 11 8.16 -6.21 -8.01
CA ILE A 11 7.88 -4.78 -7.85
C ILE A 11 7.26 -4.47 -6.48
N GLU A 12 6.45 -5.41 -5.93
CA GLU A 12 5.67 -5.12 -4.72
C GLU A 12 6.50 -5.11 -3.44
N TYR A 13 7.64 -5.77 -3.39
CA TYR A 13 8.62 -5.61 -2.32
C TYR A 13 9.96 -5.12 -2.93
N PRO A 14 10.45 -3.91 -2.60
CA PRO A 14 11.67 -3.38 -3.22
C PRO A 14 12.86 -4.33 -3.12
N LYS A 15 13.48 -4.66 -4.27
CA LYS A 15 14.66 -5.53 -4.41
C LYS A 15 14.46 -6.99 -4.00
N ASN A 16 13.22 -7.45 -3.79
CA ASN A 16 12.92 -8.82 -3.43
C ASN A 16 11.90 -9.41 -4.42
N MET A 17 12.07 -10.69 -4.74
CA MET A 17 11.00 -11.46 -5.37
C MET A 17 9.97 -11.79 -4.30
N SER A 18 8.71 -11.48 -4.55
CA SER A 18 7.68 -11.65 -3.55
C SER A 18 6.47 -12.44 -4.06
N PHE A 19 5.93 -13.26 -3.17
CA PHE A 19 4.60 -13.83 -3.31
C PHE A 19 3.60 -12.85 -2.69
N VAL A 20 2.63 -12.41 -3.48
CA VAL A 20 1.67 -11.38 -3.06
C VAL A 20 0.30 -12.00 -2.92
N ILE A 21 -0.32 -11.80 -1.76
CA ILE A 21 -1.67 -12.27 -1.43
C ILE A 21 -2.58 -11.05 -1.38
N PHE A 22 -3.57 -10.98 -2.27
CA PHE A 22 -4.58 -9.93 -2.28
C PHE A 22 -5.81 -10.40 -1.50
N LEU A 23 -5.96 -9.91 -0.28
CA LEU A 23 -7.13 -10.17 0.55
C LEU A 23 -8.32 -9.31 0.11
N ALA A 24 -9.51 -9.90 0.17
CA ALA A 24 -10.75 -9.18 -0.07
C ALA A 24 -11.19 -8.37 1.16
N LYS A 25 -12.21 -7.56 0.98
CA LYS A 25 -12.82 -6.65 1.94
C LYS A 25 -11.99 -5.40 2.23
N CYS A 26 -12.67 -4.27 2.20
CA CYS A 26 -12.12 -2.96 2.58
C CYS A 26 -13.23 -2.10 3.20
N PRO A 27 -12.96 -1.36 4.28
CA PRO A 27 -13.96 -0.44 4.85
C PRO A 27 -14.07 0.86 4.07
N LEU A 28 -13.11 1.14 3.16
CA LEU A 28 -13.06 2.36 2.39
C LEU A 28 -13.73 2.20 1.01
N ARG A 29 -14.17 3.34 0.47
CA ARG A 29 -14.78 3.45 -0.86
C ARG A 29 -14.11 4.56 -1.64
N CYS A 30 -12.77 4.41 -1.83
CA CYS A 30 -11.97 5.38 -2.56
C CYS A 30 -12.46 5.48 -4.02
N PRO A 31 -12.75 6.66 -4.55
CA PRO A 31 -13.28 6.81 -5.92
C PRO A 31 -12.40 6.15 -6.99
N TYR A 32 -11.08 6.21 -6.82
CA TYR A 32 -10.08 5.66 -7.74
C TYR A 32 -9.62 4.24 -7.39
N CYS A 33 -10.38 3.50 -6.58
CA CYS A 33 -9.97 2.16 -6.15
C CYS A 33 -9.85 1.21 -7.33
N SER A 34 -8.63 0.70 -7.58
CA SER A 34 -8.37 -0.27 -8.65
C SER A 34 -8.79 -1.70 -8.30
N ASN A 35 -9.12 -1.95 -7.02
CA ASN A 35 -9.54 -3.24 -6.50
C ASN A 35 -11.04 -3.22 -6.13
N SER A 36 -11.85 -2.48 -6.88
CA SER A 36 -13.26 -2.28 -6.57
C SER A 36 -14.08 -3.57 -6.50
N GLU A 37 -13.67 -4.59 -7.23
CA GLU A 37 -14.35 -5.89 -7.31
C GLU A 37 -14.26 -6.72 -6.01
N ILE A 38 -13.26 -6.44 -5.16
CA ILE A 38 -13.01 -7.21 -3.92
C ILE A 38 -13.33 -6.46 -2.63
N LEU A 39 -14.02 -5.31 -2.73
CA LEU A 39 -14.29 -4.46 -1.57
C LEU A 39 -15.29 -5.08 -0.58
N GLU A 40 -16.23 -5.90 -1.05
CA GLU A 40 -17.29 -6.49 -0.23
C GLU A 40 -17.00 -7.95 0.11
N GLU A 41 -16.60 -8.74 -0.87
CA GLU A 41 -16.41 -10.18 -0.77
C GLU A 41 -15.26 -10.67 -1.65
N GLY A 42 -14.80 -11.89 -1.40
CA GLY A 42 -13.77 -12.57 -2.18
C GLY A 42 -14.06 -14.06 -2.26
N THR A 43 -13.12 -14.80 -2.80
CA THR A 43 -13.16 -16.26 -2.81
C THR A 43 -12.70 -16.79 -1.44
N GLU A 44 -13.46 -17.71 -0.85
CA GLU A 44 -13.02 -18.38 0.37
C GLU A 44 -11.81 -19.28 0.10
N ILE A 45 -10.83 -19.22 1.00
CA ILE A 45 -9.63 -20.06 0.97
C ILE A 45 -9.25 -20.40 2.43
N SER A 46 -8.75 -21.61 2.65
CA SER A 46 -8.19 -22.00 3.96
C SER A 46 -6.78 -21.46 4.15
N LEU A 47 -6.30 -21.41 5.40
CA LEU A 47 -4.90 -21.06 5.69
C LEU A 47 -3.96 -22.14 5.16
N GLU A 48 -4.36 -23.41 5.23
CA GLU A 48 -3.59 -24.54 4.72
C GLU A 48 -3.33 -24.40 3.22
N GLU A 49 -4.33 -24.03 2.42
CA GLU A 49 -4.16 -23.80 0.98
C GLU A 49 -3.27 -22.60 0.69
N ILE A 50 -3.31 -21.55 1.53
CA ILE A 50 -2.37 -20.41 1.41
C ILE A 50 -0.94 -20.85 1.73
N TYR A 51 -0.73 -21.68 2.75
CA TYR A 51 0.59 -22.21 3.09
C TYR A 51 1.14 -23.07 1.95
N GLU A 52 0.34 -23.95 1.35
CA GLU A 52 0.72 -24.74 0.18
C GLU A 52 1.15 -23.85 -1.00
N ASN A 53 0.38 -22.79 -1.29
CA ASN A 53 0.72 -21.83 -2.35
C ASN A 53 2.03 -21.06 -2.07
N ILE A 54 2.29 -20.73 -0.80
CA ILE A 54 3.55 -20.11 -0.39
C ILE A 54 4.70 -21.09 -0.57
N ASP A 55 4.57 -22.35 -0.12
CA ASP A 55 5.59 -23.37 -0.20
C ASP A 55 5.97 -23.69 -1.65
N ASP A 56 5.00 -23.80 -2.54
CA ASP A 56 5.21 -24.02 -3.97
C ASP A 56 6.09 -22.93 -4.61
N SER A 57 6.03 -21.73 -4.06
CA SER A 57 6.76 -20.56 -4.53
C SER A 57 8.05 -20.27 -3.76
N ALA A 58 8.17 -20.74 -2.52
CA ALA A 58 9.19 -20.32 -1.53
C ALA A 58 10.63 -20.43 -2.03
N MET A 59 10.95 -21.45 -2.87
CA MET A 59 12.30 -21.63 -3.42
C MET A 59 12.80 -20.42 -4.24
N PHE A 60 11.92 -19.64 -4.80
CA PHE A 60 12.22 -18.51 -5.69
C PHE A 60 11.82 -17.15 -5.09
N MET A 61 11.32 -17.14 -3.86
CA MET A 61 10.81 -15.93 -3.21
C MET A 61 11.70 -15.52 -2.04
N ASP A 62 11.85 -14.20 -1.88
CA ASP A 62 12.54 -13.58 -0.74
C ASP A 62 11.55 -13.12 0.33
N ALA A 63 10.28 -12.91 -0.06
CA ALA A 63 9.28 -12.27 0.78
C ALA A 63 7.85 -12.68 0.43
N VAL A 64 6.95 -12.51 1.40
CA VAL A 64 5.50 -12.52 1.21
C VAL A 64 4.94 -11.13 1.49
N VAL A 65 4.09 -10.64 0.60
CA VAL A 65 3.35 -9.38 0.74
C VAL A 65 1.89 -9.70 0.93
N VAL A 66 1.28 -9.16 1.98
CA VAL A 66 -0.17 -9.19 2.15
C VAL A 66 -0.73 -7.81 1.82
N SER A 67 -1.58 -7.77 0.82
CA SER A 67 -2.18 -6.58 0.20
C SER A 67 -3.66 -6.82 -0.10
N GLY A 68 -4.29 -6.04 -0.99
CA GLY A 68 -5.65 -6.27 -1.50
C GLY A 68 -6.59 -5.11 -1.27
N GLY A 69 -7.69 -5.36 -0.58
CA GLY A 69 -8.58 -4.32 -0.05
C GLY A 69 -7.93 -3.61 1.13
N GLU A 70 -8.27 -4.05 2.36
CA GLU A 70 -7.54 -3.67 3.57
C GLU A 70 -7.23 -4.95 4.36
N PRO A 71 -5.99 -5.42 4.36
CA PRO A 71 -5.63 -6.70 5.01
C PRO A 71 -6.02 -6.78 6.48
N LEU A 72 -5.93 -5.67 7.20
CA LEU A 72 -6.26 -5.64 8.62
C LEU A 72 -7.75 -5.81 8.92
N VAL A 73 -8.63 -5.90 7.91
CA VAL A 73 -10.01 -6.40 8.09
C VAL A 73 -9.99 -7.87 8.53
N GLN A 74 -9.09 -8.66 7.96
CA GLN A 74 -8.90 -10.09 8.25
C GLN A 74 -7.66 -10.29 9.15
N PHE A 75 -7.59 -9.54 10.24
CA PHE A 75 -6.43 -9.36 11.11
C PHE A 75 -5.82 -10.68 11.62
N GLU A 76 -6.65 -11.61 12.09
CA GLU A 76 -6.20 -12.87 12.65
C GLU A 76 -5.55 -13.76 11.58
N ASP A 77 -6.13 -13.79 10.37
CA ASP A 77 -5.57 -14.54 9.25
C ASP A 77 -4.21 -13.98 8.81
N VAL A 78 -4.07 -12.63 8.80
CA VAL A 78 -2.79 -11.97 8.47
C VAL A 78 -1.71 -12.35 9.49
N ILE A 79 -2.03 -12.41 10.78
CA ILE A 79 -1.10 -12.85 11.82
C ILE A 79 -0.63 -14.28 11.55
N GLU A 80 -1.54 -15.21 11.27
CA GLU A 80 -1.18 -16.60 11.02
C GLU A 80 -0.33 -16.76 9.76
N ILE A 81 -0.64 -16.03 8.68
CA ILE A 81 0.19 -16.00 7.47
C ILE A 81 1.60 -15.52 7.80
N PHE A 82 1.74 -14.39 8.51
CA PHE A 82 3.07 -13.84 8.81
C PHE A 82 3.87 -14.71 9.79
N LYS A 83 3.24 -15.38 10.74
CA LYS A 83 3.90 -16.38 11.58
C LYS A 83 4.51 -17.50 10.72
N TYR A 84 3.69 -18.07 9.83
CA TYR A 84 4.13 -19.11 8.92
C TYR A 84 5.30 -18.65 8.03
N VAL A 85 5.18 -17.48 7.42
CA VAL A 85 6.22 -16.87 6.57
C VAL A 85 7.55 -16.69 7.33
N ARG A 86 7.48 -16.26 8.59
CA ARG A 86 8.67 -16.11 9.45
C ARG A 86 9.29 -17.46 9.82
N GLU A 87 8.48 -18.49 10.07
CA GLU A 87 8.96 -19.85 10.36
C GLU A 87 9.77 -20.45 9.19
N ILE A 88 9.36 -20.19 7.94
CA ILE A 88 10.09 -20.63 6.75
C ILE A 88 11.23 -19.69 6.32
N GLY A 89 11.47 -18.61 7.08
CA GLY A 89 12.61 -17.72 6.90
C GLY A 89 12.48 -16.67 5.81
N LEU A 90 11.27 -16.40 5.33
CA LEU A 90 10.99 -15.33 4.37
C LEU A 90 10.67 -14.00 5.07
N LYS A 91 10.85 -12.88 4.35
CA LYS A 91 10.48 -11.55 4.80
C LYS A 91 8.99 -11.33 4.67
N THR A 92 8.47 -10.39 5.46
CA THR A 92 7.05 -10.02 5.48
C THR A 92 6.85 -8.55 5.12
N LYS A 93 5.83 -8.28 4.31
CA LYS A 93 5.40 -6.91 4.01
C LYS A 93 3.88 -6.80 4.13
N LEU A 94 3.44 -5.74 4.80
CA LEU A 94 2.05 -5.37 4.94
C LEU A 94 1.76 -4.12 4.09
N ASP A 95 0.79 -4.21 3.19
CA ASP A 95 0.19 -3.04 2.54
C ASP A 95 -1.08 -2.66 3.31
N THR A 96 -1.22 -1.41 3.69
CA THR A 96 -2.40 -0.95 4.47
C THR A 96 -2.78 0.48 4.15
N SER A 97 -4.03 0.81 4.33
CA SER A 97 -4.53 2.19 4.29
C SER A 97 -4.33 2.97 5.61
N GLY A 98 -3.85 2.30 6.66
CA GLY A 98 -3.68 2.90 7.98
C GLY A 98 -4.99 3.15 8.74
N VAL A 99 -6.12 2.61 8.30
CA VAL A 99 -7.44 2.86 8.90
C VAL A 99 -7.66 2.17 10.25
N TYR A 100 -6.81 1.21 10.61
CA TYR A 100 -6.88 0.41 11.83
C TYR A 100 -5.62 0.52 12.71
N PRO A 101 -5.33 1.69 13.32
CA PRO A 101 -4.12 1.89 14.13
C PRO A 101 -3.97 0.86 15.25
N ASP A 102 -5.06 0.49 15.96
CA ASP A 102 -5.01 -0.51 17.04
C ASP A 102 -4.60 -1.92 16.56
N ARG A 103 -5.04 -2.33 15.37
CA ARG A 103 -4.68 -3.64 14.78
C ARG A 103 -3.25 -3.60 14.27
N LEU A 104 -2.87 -2.47 13.66
CA LEU A 104 -1.50 -2.23 13.21
C LEU A 104 -0.53 -2.30 14.39
N GLN A 105 -0.80 -1.59 15.50
CA GLN A 105 0.02 -1.67 16.72
C GLN A 105 0.22 -3.11 17.16
N LYS A 106 -0.86 -3.89 17.25
CA LYS A 106 -0.80 -5.28 17.72
C LYS A 106 0.05 -6.19 16.83
N ILE A 107 -0.04 -6.06 15.50
CA ILE A 107 0.76 -6.91 14.60
C ILE A 107 2.23 -6.54 14.62
N LEU A 108 2.55 -5.23 14.80
CA LEU A 108 3.92 -4.76 14.95
C LEU A 108 4.53 -5.21 16.27
N ASP A 109 3.77 -5.18 17.38
CA ASP A 109 4.19 -5.68 18.69
C ASP A 109 4.59 -7.17 18.67
N LEU A 110 4.04 -7.95 17.75
CA LEU A 110 4.39 -9.36 17.57
C LEU A 110 5.73 -9.57 16.84
N GLY A 111 6.35 -8.51 16.29
CA GLY A 111 7.60 -8.59 15.54
C GLY A 111 7.49 -9.39 14.24
N LEU A 112 6.30 -9.38 13.61
CA LEU A 112 6.00 -10.19 12.44
C LEU A 112 6.16 -9.44 11.12
N VAL A 113 6.46 -8.13 11.14
CA VAL A 113 6.46 -7.27 9.93
C VAL A 113 7.83 -6.64 9.74
N ASP A 114 8.43 -6.81 8.56
CA ASP A 114 9.71 -6.18 8.19
C ASP A 114 9.51 -4.86 7.41
N TYR A 115 8.37 -4.73 6.72
CA TYR A 115 8.10 -3.60 5.85
C TYR A 115 6.61 -3.26 5.85
N VAL A 116 6.28 -1.99 6.03
CA VAL A 116 4.92 -1.49 5.86
C VAL A 116 4.88 -0.52 4.68
N ALA A 117 3.99 -0.76 3.71
CA ALA A 117 3.64 0.23 2.73
C ALA A 117 2.25 0.79 3.07
N MET A 118 2.23 2.03 3.51
CA MET A 118 1.00 2.69 3.92
C MET A 118 0.53 3.67 2.85
N ASP A 119 -0.73 3.54 2.44
CA ASP A 119 -1.34 4.43 1.47
C ASP A 119 -1.80 5.73 2.13
N VAL A 120 -1.06 6.81 1.93
CA VAL A 120 -1.46 8.18 2.27
C VAL A 120 -2.17 8.79 1.09
N LYS A 121 -3.50 8.83 1.16
CA LYS A 121 -4.35 9.05 -0.02
C LYS A 121 -4.66 10.51 -0.31
N ALA A 122 -4.38 11.41 0.63
CA ALA A 122 -4.58 12.85 0.57
C ALA A 122 -3.81 13.54 1.70
N PRO A 123 -3.65 14.89 1.71
CA PRO A 123 -3.34 15.62 2.92
C PRO A 123 -4.30 15.22 4.06
N PHE A 124 -3.82 15.12 5.31
CA PHE A 124 -4.62 14.52 6.38
C PHE A 124 -5.95 15.23 6.62
N ASP A 125 -6.05 16.53 6.36
CA ASP A 125 -7.28 17.32 6.49
C ASP A 125 -8.24 17.18 5.28
N LYS A 126 -7.76 16.67 4.13
CA LYS A 126 -8.54 16.53 2.89
C LYS A 126 -9.09 15.11 2.64
N TYR A 127 -8.88 14.18 3.54
CA TYR A 127 -9.30 12.78 3.35
C TYR A 127 -10.78 12.63 3.01
N LYS A 128 -11.65 13.40 3.70
CA LYS A 128 -13.09 13.35 3.43
C LYS A 128 -13.44 13.83 2.02
N GLU A 129 -12.72 14.82 1.52
CA GLU A 129 -12.92 15.38 0.18
C GLU A 129 -12.45 14.40 -0.91
N VAL A 130 -11.27 13.81 -0.72
CA VAL A 130 -10.60 12.98 -1.75
C VAL A 130 -11.12 11.55 -1.80
N ILE A 131 -11.38 10.93 -0.63
CA ILE A 131 -11.76 9.50 -0.56
C ILE A 131 -13.11 9.24 0.12
N ASN A 132 -13.91 10.28 0.36
CA ASN A 132 -15.22 10.21 1.03
C ASN A 132 -15.18 9.62 2.46
N ALA A 133 -14.03 9.61 3.12
CA ALA A 133 -13.86 9.08 4.47
C ALA A 133 -13.03 10.03 5.35
N ASP A 134 -13.54 10.36 6.52
CA ASP A 134 -12.85 11.22 7.50
C ASP A 134 -11.95 10.38 8.41
N ILE A 135 -10.80 9.97 7.85
CA ILE A 135 -9.85 9.07 8.52
C ILE A 135 -8.40 9.60 8.56
N GLY A 136 -8.17 10.83 8.12
CA GLY A 136 -6.80 11.38 8.07
C GLY A 136 -6.08 11.30 9.41
N GLN A 137 -6.76 11.54 10.52
CA GLN A 137 -6.18 11.42 11.85
C GLN A 137 -5.78 9.97 12.21
N LYS A 138 -6.56 8.96 11.78
CA LYS A 138 -6.20 7.55 11.99
C LYS A 138 -4.97 7.14 11.18
N VAL A 139 -4.86 7.64 9.94
CA VAL A 139 -3.70 7.38 9.08
C VAL A 139 -2.45 8.01 9.69
N LYS A 140 -2.55 9.23 10.19
CA LYS A 140 -1.47 9.89 10.92
C LYS A 140 -1.06 9.10 12.16
N GLU A 141 -2.00 8.66 12.97
CA GLU A 141 -1.75 7.82 14.15
C GLU A 141 -1.05 6.51 13.76
N SER A 142 -1.50 5.84 12.68
CA SER A 142 -0.86 4.64 12.17
C SER A 142 0.59 4.88 11.77
N MET A 143 0.89 5.99 11.09
CA MET A 143 2.25 6.39 10.74
C MET A 143 3.12 6.61 12.00
N GLU A 144 2.60 7.36 12.98
CA GLU A 144 3.27 7.61 14.27
C GLU A 144 3.53 6.30 15.06
N ILE A 145 2.64 5.31 14.92
CA ILE A 145 2.84 3.97 15.50
C ILE A 145 4.01 3.27 14.82
N ILE A 146 4.03 3.20 13.47
CA ILE A 146 5.09 2.49 12.74
C ILE A 146 6.46 3.09 13.03
N ASN A 147 6.58 4.41 13.12
CA ASN A 147 7.82 5.13 13.38
C ASN A 147 8.42 4.89 14.79
N LYS A 148 7.73 4.16 15.67
CA LYS A 148 8.30 3.71 16.94
C LYS A 148 9.17 2.46 16.82
N TYR A 149 9.16 1.78 15.65
CA TYR A 149 9.88 0.54 15.40
C TYR A 149 11.03 0.79 14.41
N GLU A 150 12.25 0.84 14.91
CA GLU A 150 13.46 1.15 14.11
C GLU A 150 13.78 0.08 13.06
N ASP A 151 13.33 -1.16 13.27
CA ASP A 151 13.60 -2.31 12.39
C ASP A 151 12.57 -2.44 11.25
N ILE A 152 11.54 -1.62 11.23
CA ILE A 152 10.49 -1.66 10.22
C ILE A 152 10.70 -0.53 9.21
N THR A 153 10.77 -0.87 7.94
CA THR A 153 10.78 0.13 6.88
C THR A 153 9.37 0.64 6.61
N LEU A 154 9.17 1.94 6.69
CA LEU A 154 7.91 2.60 6.29
C LEU A 154 8.01 3.24 4.91
N GLU A 155 7.20 2.75 3.97
CA GLU A 155 6.92 3.41 2.70
C GLU A 155 5.55 4.09 2.75
N CYS A 156 5.49 5.41 2.55
CA CYS A 156 4.23 6.11 2.30
C CYS A 156 3.98 6.21 0.80
N ARG A 157 2.77 5.83 0.36
CA ARG A 157 2.40 5.82 -1.06
C ARG A 157 1.20 6.71 -1.31
N THR A 158 1.25 7.50 -2.39
CA THR A 158 0.10 8.30 -2.85
C THR A 158 -0.20 7.99 -4.31
N THR A 159 -1.43 7.56 -4.59
CA THR A 159 -1.92 7.45 -5.97
C THR A 159 -2.32 8.84 -6.47
N TYR A 160 -1.55 9.37 -7.40
CA TYR A 160 -1.78 10.69 -7.97
C TYR A 160 -2.85 10.64 -9.07
N CYS A 161 -4.04 11.14 -8.75
CA CYS A 161 -5.14 11.33 -9.67
C CYS A 161 -5.39 12.85 -9.83
N PRO A 162 -5.05 13.46 -10.98
CA PRO A 162 -5.14 14.91 -11.16
C PRO A 162 -6.54 15.52 -11.01
N LYS A 163 -7.59 14.69 -11.12
CA LYS A 163 -8.98 15.13 -10.84
C LYS A 163 -9.27 15.28 -9.34
N LEU A 164 -8.49 14.64 -8.48
CA LEU A 164 -8.73 14.57 -7.02
C LEU A 164 -7.64 15.25 -6.21
N LEU A 165 -6.41 15.25 -6.71
CA LEU A 165 -5.24 15.81 -6.05
C LEU A 165 -4.53 16.77 -6.99
N THR A 166 -4.10 17.91 -6.47
CA THR A 166 -3.21 18.85 -7.14
C THR A 166 -1.74 18.48 -6.88
N GLU A 167 -0.82 19.11 -7.60
CA GLU A 167 0.60 19.00 -7.28
C GLU A 167 0.91 19.56 -5.89
N GLU A 168 0.27 20.64 -5.48
CA GLU A 168 0.42 21.26 -4.15
C GLU A 168 0.00 20.30 -3.04
N ASP A 169 -1.01 19.44 -3.28
CA ASP A 169 -1.40 18.39 -2.33
C ASP A 169 -0.29 17.36 -2.13
N LEU A 170 0.46 17.02 -3.19
CA LEU A 170 1.62 16.11 -3.06
C LEU A 170 2.73 16.73 -2.21
N PHE A 171 3.01 18.04 -2.36
CA PHE A 171 3.96 18.75 -1.49
C PHE A 171 3.48 18.76 -0.04
N THR A 172 2.17 19.02 0.18
CA THR A 172 1.58 19.00 1.52
C THR A 172 1.70 17.62 2.16
N ILE A 173 1.41 16.55 1.41
CA ILE A 173 1.57 15.19 1.91
C ILE A 173 3.01 14.91 2.32
N VAL A 174 4.01 15.29 1.49
CA VAL A 174 5.42 15.06 1.83
C VAL A 174 5.85 15.85 3.07
N ASP A 175 5.29 17.02 3.30
CA ASP A 175 5.54 17.82 4.51
C ASP A 175 4.90 17.20 5.76
N GLU A 176 3.78 16.50 5.60
CA GLU A 176 3.02 15.87 6.68
C GLU A 176 3.51 14.45 7.04
N VAL A 177 4.17 13.73 6.11
CA VAL A 177 4.58 12.35 6.36
C VAL A 177 6.00 12.23 6.88
N GLU A 178 6.21 11.35 7.82
CA GLU A 178 7.51 10.90 8.29
C GLU A 178 7.70 9.43 7.90
N CYS A 179 8.51 9.15 6.85
CA CYS A 179 8.70 7.81 6.31
C CYS A 179 10.09 7.64 5.68
N ASP A 180 10.55 6.37 5.57
CA ASP A 180 11.82 6.03 4.93
C ASP A 180 11.81 6.25 3.43
N LEU A 181 10.64 6.10 2.82
CA LEU A 181 10.44 6.20 1.38
C LEU A 181 9.06 6.77 1.08
N TYR A 182 9.00 7.79 0.22
CA TYR A 182 7.75 8.28 -0.34
C TYR A 182 7.62 7.85 -1.80
N THR A 183 6.49 7.24 -2.17
CA THR A 183 6.23 6.75 -3.53
C THR A 183 5.00 7.40 -4.13
N ILE A 184 5.16 8.09 -5.26
CA ILE A 184 4.06 8.61 -6.06
C ILE A 184 3.65 7.53 -7.06
N GLN A 185 2.42 7.03 -6.95
CA GLN A 185 1.88 5.99 -7.83
C GLN A 185 0.99 6.62 -8.90
N GLN A 186 1.13 6.13 -10.13
CA GLN A 186 0.29 6.56 -11.24
C GLN A 186 -1.16 6.07 -11.04
N PHE A 187 -2.11 7.01 -11.07
CA PHE A 187 -3.51 6.68 -11.20
C PHE A 187 -3.77 5.96 -12.51
N ARG A 188 -4.59 4.91 -12.45
CA ARG A 188 -5.10 4.16 -13.62
C ARG A 188 -6.61 4.22 -13.61
N ASN A 189 -7.18 4.58 -14.74
CA ASN A 189 -8.63 4.76 -14.92
C ASN A 189 -9.38 3.42 -15.14
N ARG A 190 -8.71 2.28 -14.97
CA ARG A 190 -9.29 0.94 -15.11
C ARG A 190 -9.86 0.47 -13.79
N CYS A 191 -11.03 -0.13 -13.83
CA CYS A 191 -11.69 -0.73 -12.64
C CYS A 191 -11.91 0.25 -11.48
N VAL A 192 -12.10 1.54 -11.76
CA VAL A 192 -12.38 2.56 -10.74
C VAL A 192 -13.78 2.40 -10.14
N LEU A 193 -13.92 2.75 -8.86
CA LEU A 193 -15.22 2.69 -8.16
C LEU A 193 -16.17 3.80 -8.62
N ASP A 194 -15.65 5.00 -8.85
CA ASP A 194 -16.43 6.13 -9.39
C ASP A 194 -16.29 6.15 -10.91
N GLU A 195 -17.41 5.83 -11.60
CA GLU A 195 -17.47 5.81 -13.06
C GLU A 195 -17.05 7.12 -13.73
N SER A 196 -17.17 8.26 -13.03
CA SER A 196 -16.70 9.56 -13.54
C SER A 196 -15.19 9.61 -13.75
N LEU A 197 -14.44 8.74 -13.07
CA LEU A 197 -12.99 8.61 -13.22
C LEU A 197 -12.56 7.63 -14.31
N ALA A 198 -13.49 6.83 -14.87
CA ALA A 198 -13.18 5.89 -15.95
C ALA A 198 -12.73 6.58 -17.25
N GLU A 199 -13.16 7.83 -17.44
CA GLU A 199 -12.73 8.67 -18.57
C GLU A 199 -11.70 9.74 -18.16
N ALA A 200 -11.23 9.71 -16.90
CA ALA A 200 -10.21 10.65 -16.44
C ALA A 200 -8.88 10.36 -17.12
N GLU A 201 -8.15 11.41 -17.47
CA GLU A 201 -6.80 11.30 -18.02
C GLU A 201 -5.86 10.71 -16.96
N GLU A 202 -5.14 9.65 -17.33
CA GLU A 202 -4.07 9.11 -16.51
C GLU A 202 -2.89 10.09 -16.53
N PRO A 203 -2.24 10.39 -15.39
CA PRO A 203 -1.11 11.31 -15.38
C PRO A 203 0.05 10.77 -16.22
N ASN A 204 0.67 11.65 -17.01
CA ASN A 204 1.80 11.27 -17.84
C ASN A 204 3.00 10.87 -16.95
N PRO A 205 3.66 9.73 -17.21
CA PRO A 205 4.81 9.27 -16.42
C PRO A 205 5.96 10.27 -16.33
N HIS A 206 6.27 11.02 -17.42
CA HIS A 206 7.30 12.04 -17.41
C HIS A 206 6.92 13.25 -16.55
N ASP A 207 5.66 13.68 -16.60
CA ASP A 207 5.17 14.78 -15.75
C ASP A 207 5.25 14.38 -14.27
N MET A 208 4.91 13.11 -13.94
CA MET A 208 5.07 12.57 -12.59
C MET A 208 6.54 12.57 -12.12
N GLU A 209 7.47 12.19 -13.00
CA GLU A 209 8.90 12.28 -12.69
C GLU A 209 9.34 13.72 -12.44
N ASP A 210 8.83 14.68 -13.21
CA ASP A 210 9.19 16.09 -13.04
C ASP A 210 8.58 16.68 -11.75
N ILE A 211 7.36 16.29 -11.38
CA ILE A 211 6.78 16.60 -10.07
C ILE A 211 7.67 16.02 -8.95
N ALA A 212 8.05 14.75 -9.05
CA ALA A 212 8.87 14.08 -8.06
C ALA A 212 10.27 14.74 -7.91
N LYS A 213 10.88 15.23 -9.00
CA LYS A 213 12.13 16.00 -8.96
C LYS A 213 11.96 17.33 -8.21
N ARG A 214 10.87 18.07 -8.49
CA ARG A 214 10.56 19.31 -7.77
C ARG A 214 10.36 19.07 -6.27
N ILE A 215 9.67 18.00 -5.92
CA ILE A 215 9.51 17.59 -4.50
C ILE A 215 10.89 17.23 -3.91
N LYS A 216 11.73 16.49 -4.64
CA LYS A 216 13.09 16.12 -4.20
C LYS A 216 13.98 17.34 -3.98
N GLU A 217 13.86 18.38 -4.81
CA GLU A 217 14.58 19.64 -4.63
C GLU A 217 14.14 20.37 -3.36
N ALA A 218 12.84 20.36 -3.05
CA ALA A 218 12.31 20.96 -1.83
C ALA A 218 12.62 20.14 -0.56
N TYR A 219 12.63 18.80 -0.68
CA TYR A 219 12.87 17.86 0.41
C TYR A 219 14.05 16.92 0.12
N PRO A 220 15.31 17.44 0.11
CA PRO A 220 16.49 16.69 -0.37
C PRO A 220 16.81 15.44 0.43
N ASN A 221 16.39 15.36 1.70
CA ASN A 221 16.60 14.19 2.56
C ASN A 221 15.55 13.09 2.36
N GLN A 222 14.37 13.42 1.83
CA GLN A 222 13.33 12.43 1.57
C GLN A 222 13.71 11.54 0.38
N LYS A 223 13.71 10.23 0.55
CA LYS A 223 13.80 9.29 -0.57
C LYS A 223 12.47 9.29 -1.31
N ILE A 224 12.52 9.44 -2.64
CA ILE A 224 11.31 9.53 -3.46
C ILE A 224 11.39 8.53 -4.60
N ASN A 225 10.31 7.80 -4.80
CA ASN A 225 10.10 6.95 -5.96
C ASN A 225 8.87 7.40 -6.76
N VAL A 226 8.89 7.08 -8.03
CA VAL A 226 7.71 7.15 -8.92
C VAL A 226 7.41 5.74 -9.41
N LYS A 227 6.16 5.28 -9.27
CA LYS A 227 5.70 3.99 -9.78
C LYS A 227 4.69 4.21 -10.89
N THR A 228 5.04 3.79 -12.11
CA THR A 228 4.20 3.92 -13.30
C THR A 228 4.04 2.57 -14.01
N ALA A 229 3.03 2.45 -14.85
CA ALA A 229 2.82 1.24 -15.64
C ALA A 229 3.89 1.03 -16.73
N GLU A 230 4.44 2.13 -17.26
CA GLU A 230 5.39 2.09 -18.38
C GLU A 230 6.82 1.80 -17.91
N PHE A 231 7.23 2.41 -16.80
CA PHE A 231 8.61 2.36 -16.32
C PHE A 231 8.80 1.53 -15.04
N GLY A 232 7.71 0.96 -14.50
CA GLY A 232 7.76 0.31 -13.20
C GLY A 232 8.07 1.31 -12.08
N GLN A 233 8.96 0.93 -11.15
CA GLN A 233 9.39 1.79 -10.04
C GLN A 233 10.75 2.41 -10.33
N LYS A 234 10.84 3.72 -10.20
CA LYS A 234 12.04 4.52 -10.44
C LYS A 234 12.33 5.42 -9.25
N SER A 235 13.58 5.41 -8.77
CA SER A 235 14.07 6.34 -7.73
C SER A 235 14.49 7.66 -8.33
N ILE A 236 14.23 8.76 -7.60
CA ILE A 236 14.51 10.15 -7.96
C ILE A 236 15.64 10.69 -7.07
#